data_3df96cb4ddd2e26855217c6aa8ee7e59
#
_entry.id   3df96cb4ddd2e26855217c6aa8ee7e59
#
_cell.length_a   1.000
_cell.length_b   1.000
_cell.length_c   1.000
_cell.angle_alpha   90.00
_cell.angle_beta   90.00
_cell.angle_gamma   90.00
#
_symmetry.space_group_name_H-M   'P 1'
#
loop_
_entity.id
_entity.type
_entity.pdbx_description
1 polymer ?
#
loop_
_entity_poly.entity_id
_entity_poly.type
_entity_poly.pdbx_seq_one_letter_code
_entity_poly.pdbx_strand_id
1 'polypeptide(L)'
;EGNVTVSIDARNFEKAAQSALATGKKEELCHACSLYYGEFLSQMTGEKWVNVIGVKYQELYFKCLRLASRLLKADREYDRLLNLSTAASRLYPYEECQMMKLDCLIALKRYQEAMEVYKQVVVQYFEEQGLPPSETMLQRFRLMSGQIRYTSDMLKDIENTLKEREETQGPYYSTYPSFIDSYRLVSRMAERFSFEYTLFCITLVDGKGALLEGE
;
A
#
# COMPACT_ATOMS: atom_id res chain seq x y z
N GLU A 1 -10.19 -0.95 -52.21
CA GLU A 1 -9.86 -1.69 -50.98
C GLU A 1 -8.95 -0.81 -50.14
N GLY A 2 -9.53 -0.12 -49.13
CA GLY A 2 -8.76 0.70 -48.25
C GLY A 2 -7.99 -0.17 -47.23
N ASN A 3 -6.67 -0.05 -47.18
CA ASN A 3 -5.85 -0.68 -46.13
C ASN A 3 -6.16 0.00 -44.79
N VAL A 4 -7.03 -0.63 -44.01
CA VAL A 4 -7.30 -0.21 -42.64
C VAL A 4 -6.16 -0.75 -41.75
N THR A 5 -5.32 0.11 -41.27
CA THR A 5 -4.27 -0.27 -40.30
C THR A 5 -4.90 -0.38 -38.91
N VAL A 6 -5.04 -1.60 -38.40
CA VAL A 6 -5.55 -1.87 -37.05
C VAL A 6 -4.37 -1.81 -36.07
N SER A 7 -4.45 -0.90 -35.13
CA SER A 7 -3.51 -0.83 -34.00
C SER A 7 -4.14 -1.46 -32.75
N ILE A 8 -3.47 -2.42 -32.16
CA ILE A 8 -3.90 -3.09 -30.93
C ILE A 8 -2.94 -2.66 -29.81
N ASP A 9 -3.49 -2.01 -28.80
CA ASP A 9 -2.75 -1.46 -27.65
C ASP A 9 -1.90 -2.51 -26.92
N ALA A 10 -2.45 -3.66 -26.62
CA ALA A 10 -1.74 -4.78 -25.98
C ALA A 10 -0.51 -5.27 -26.79
N ARG A 11 -0.63 -5.31 -28.13
CA ARG A 11 0.51 -5.68 -29.00
C ARG A 11 1.55 -4.58 -29.08
N ASN A 12 1.12 -3.31 -29.04
CA ASN A 12 2.03 -2.18 -29.01
C ASN A 12 2.83 -2.17 -27.71
N PHE A 13 2.15 -2.39 -26.57
CA PHE A 13 2.80 -2.57 -25.28
C PHE A 13 3.80 -3.73 -25.32
N GLU A 14 3.39 -4.92 -25.76
CA GLU A 14 4.27 -6.10 -25.79
C GLU A 14 5.55 -5.85 -26.57
N LYS A 15 5.44 -5.29 -27.78
CA LYS A 15 6.60 -4.95 -28.64
C LYS A 15 7.50 -3.91 -27.98
N ALA A 16 6.93 -2.84 -27.45
CA ALA A 16 7.67 -1.80 -26.77
C ALA A 16 8.40 -2.33 -25.54
N ALA A 17 7.74 -3.15 -24.72
CA ALA A 17 8.30 -3.72 -23.52
C ALA A 17 9.43 -4.71 -23.82
N GLN A 18 9.26 -5.58 -24.81
CA GLN A 18 10.32 -6.52 -25.24
C GLN A 18 11.54 -5.78 -25.78
N SER A 19 11.34 -4.75 -26.62
CA SER A 19 12.40 -3.91 -27.14
C SER A 19 13.13 -3.18 -26.00
N ALA A 20 12.38 -2.56 -25.09
CA ALA A 20 12.92 -1.81 -23.96
C ALA A 20 13.73 -2.71 -22.99
N LEU A 21 13.28 -3.92 -22.73
CA LEU A 21 14.01 -4.87 -21.91
C LEU A 21 15.30 -5.38 -22.59
N ALA A 22 15.29 -5.52 -23.92
CA ALA A 22 16.48 -5.93 -24.69
C ALA A 22 17.55 -4.81 -24.74
N THR A 23 17.11 -3.56 -24.87
CA THR A 23 18.03 -2.41 -24.93
C THR A 23 18.47 -1.92 -23.55
N GLY A 24 17.65 -2.12 -22.53
CA GLY A 24 17.87 -1.62 -21.17
C GLY A 24 17.85 -0.09 -21.06
N LYS A 25 17.35 0.63 -22.06
CA LYS A 25 17.34 2.08 -22.06
C LYS A 25 16.19 2.62 -21.23
N LYS A 26 16.50 3.54 -20.34
CA LYS A 26 15.57 4.18 -19.40
C LYS A 26 14.33 4.77 -20.10
N GLU A 27 14.53 5.50 -21.18
CA GLU A 27 13.44 6.18 -21.91
C GLU A 27 12.47 5.17 -22.54
N GLU A 28 13.01 4.12 -23.14
CA GLU A 28 12.22 3.06 -23.76
C GLU A 28 11.41 2.27 -22.72
N LEU A 29 12.02 2.03 -21.53
CA LEU A 29 11.33 1.37 -20.41
C LEU A 29 10.18 2.23 -19.85
N CYS A 30 10.42 3.52 -19.65
CA CYS A 30 9.37 4.45 -19.21
C CYS A 30 8.25 4.54 -20.23
N HIS A 31 8.59 4.60 -21.52
CA HIS A 31 7.61 4.60 -22.60
C HIS A 31 6.80 3.29 -22.63
N ALA A 32 7.44 2.15 -22.51
CA ALA A 32 6.74 0.87 -22.42
C ALA A 32 5.75 0.85 -21.25
N CYS A 33 6.15 1.31 -20.07
CA CYS A 33 5.25 1.41 -18.92
C CYS A 33 4.05 2.33 -19.19
N SER A 34 4.22 3.43 -19.94
CA SER A 34 3.12 4.34 -20.26
C SER A 34 2.10 3.77 -21.25
N LEU A 35 2.45 2.73 -22.01
CA LEU A 35 1.56 2.02 -22.90
C LEU A 35 0.72 0.95 -22.21
N TYR A 36 0.94 0.70 -20.94
CA TYR A 36 0.20 -0.29 -20.17
C TYR A 36 -0.95 0.37 -19.41
N TYR A 37 -2.17 0.05 -19.75
CA TYR A 37 -3.37 0.68 -19.19
C TYR A 37 -4.09 -0.17 -18.13
N GLY A 38 -3.61 -1.37 -17.85
CA GLY A 38 -4.20 -2.25 -16.83
C GLY A 38 -4.42 -3.68 -17.33
N GLU A 39 -5.35 -4.36 -16.71
CA GLU A 39 -5.64 -5.78 -16.99
C GLU A 39 -6.13 -6.01 -18.41
N PHE A 40 -5.57 -7.05 -19.02
CA PHE A 40 -5.92 -7.45 -20.38
C PHE A 40 -7.35 -7.97 -20.42
N LEU A 41 -8.22 -7.36 -21.25
CA LEU A 41 -9.62 -7.72 -21.43
C LEU A 41 -10.37 -7.97 -20.11
N SER A 42 -10.31 -7.02 -19.19
CA SER A 42 -10.89 -7.11 -17.84
C SER A 42 -12.38 -7.49 -17.80
N GLN A 43 -13.10 -7.31 -18.91
CA GLN A 43 -14.50 -7.72 -19.03
C GLN A 43 -14.70 -9.22 -19.38
N MET A 44 -13.62 -9.93 -19.71
CA MET A 44 -13.62 -11.32 -20.15
C MET A 44 -12.84 -12.25 -19.19
N THR A 45 -12.84 -11.95 -17.91
CA THR A 45 -12.05 -12.67 -16.88
C THR A 45 -12.46 -14.14 -16.71
N GLY A 46 -13.62 -14.56 -17.18
CA GLY A 46 -14.05 -15.97 -17.21
C GLY A 46 -13.30 -16.86 -18.21
N GLU A 47 -12.62 -16.27 -19.18
CA GLU A 47 -11.90 -16.99 -20.24
C GLU A 47 -10.49 -17.33 -19.81
N LYS A 48 -10.16 -18.64 -19.74
CA LYS A 48 -8.83 -19.12 -19.31
C LYS A 48 -7.66 -18.50 -20.09
N TRP A 49 -7.82 -18.34 -21.41
CA TRP A 49 -6.78 -17.79 -22.28
C TRP A 49 -6.53 -16.30 -22.00
N VAL A 50 -7.59 -15.54 -21.62
CA VAL A 50 -7.46 -14.12 -21.23
C VAL A 50 -6.61 -13.99 -19.96
N ASN A 51 -6.87 -14.85 -18.98
CA ASN A 51 -6.12 -14.85 -17.72
C ASN A 51 -4.64 -15.19 -17.95
N VAL A 52 -4.34 -16.18 -18.79
CA VAL A 52 -2.94 -16.55 -19.11
C VAL A 52 -2.19 -15.40 -19.79
N ILE A 53 -2.83 -14.72 -20.74
CA ILE A 53 -2.22 -13.58 -21.44
C ILE A 53 -2.14 -12.39 -20.51
N GLY A 54 -3.14 -12.15 -19.67
CA GLY A 54 -3.15 -11.07 -18.67
C GLY A 54 -1.97 -11.19 -17.70
N VAL A 55 -1.74 -12.37 -17.15
CA VAL A 55 -0.58 -12.63 -16.26
C VAL A 55 0.75 -12.36 -16.99
N LYS A 56 0.88 -12.83 -18.24
CA LYS A 56 2.07 -12.56 -19.05
C LYS A 56 2.33 -11.06 -19.23
N TYR A 57 1.30 -10.27 -19.52
CA TYR A 57 1.43 -8.82 -19.70
C TYR A 57 1.72 -8.10 -18.38
N GLN A 58 1.11 -8.53 -17.30
CA GLN A 58 1.38 -8.03 -15.97
C GLN A 58 2.85 -8.27 -15.57
N GLU A 59 3.35 -9.50 -15.76
CA GLU A 59 4.77 -9.80 -15.50
C GLU A 59 5.73 -8.94 -16.34
N LEU A 60 5.39 -8.77 -17.63
CA LEU A 60 6.18 -7.95 -18.54
C LEU A 60 6.22 -6.49 -18.09
N TYR A 61 5.06 -5.95 -17.66
CA TYR A 61 4.95 -4.62 -17.08
C TYR A 61 5.83 -4.46 -15.84
N PHE A 62 5.73 -5.38 -14.88
CA PHE A 62 6.54 -5.33 -13.67
C PHE A 62 8.04 -5.47 -13.93
N LYS A 63 8.45 -6.25 -14.93
CA LYS A 63 9.86 -6.29 -15.35
C LYS A 63 10.35 -4.93 -15.85
N CYS A 64 9.58 -4.27 -16.71
CA CYS A 64 9.90 -2.92 -17.19
C CYS A 64 9.91 -1.90 -16.05
N LEU A 65 8.89 -1.93 -15.19
CA LEU A 65 8.74 -1.02 -14.05
C LEU A 65 9.93 -1.12 -13.08
N ARG A 66 10.33 -2.34 -12.69
CA ARG A 66 11.46 -2.56 -11.78
C ARG A 66 12.78 -2.07 -12.38
N LEU A 67 13.01 -2.32 -13.67
CA LEU A 67 14.23 -1.88 -14.33
C LEU A 67 14.26 -0.35 -14.50
N ALA A 68 13.15 0.25 -14.96
CA ALA A 68 13.01 1.71 -15.06
C ALA A 68 13.23 2.39 -13.71
N SER A 69 12.60 1.85 -12.65
CA SER A 69 12.73 2.37 -11.28
C SER A 69 14.17 2.35 -10.78
N ARG A 70 14.90 1.27 -11.07
CA ARG A 70 16.32 1.16 -10.70
C ARG A 70 17.17 2.21 -11.39
N LEU A 71 16.96 2.43 -12.69
CA LEU A 71 17.70 3.42 -13.47
C LEU A 71 17.36 4.84 -13.03
N LEU A 72 16.07 5.14 -12.85
CA LEU A 72 15.64 6.46 -12.39
C LEU A 72 16.16 6.79 -10.98
N LYS A 73 16.20 5.79 -10.07
CA LYS A 73 16.82 5.96 -8.74
C LYS A 73 18.32 6.22 -8.84
N ALA A 74 19.03 5.52 -9.71
CA ALA A 74 20.47 5.72 -9.92
C ALA A 74 20.79 7.13 -10.43
N ASP A 75 19.96 7.64 -11.33
CA ASP A 75 20.08 8.99 -11.90
C ASP A 75 19.47 10.10 -11.00
N ARG A 76 18.88 9.73 -9.83
CA ARG A 76 18.16 10.62 -8.91
C ARG A 76 16.98 11.37 -9.54
N GLU A 77 16.38 10.83 -10.57
CA GLU A 77 15.20 11.39 -11.24
C GLU A 77 13.90 11.03 -10.49
N TYR A 78 13.80 11.46 -9.23
CA TYR A 78 12.71 11.07 -8.32
C TYR A 78 11.34 11.59 -8.74
N ASP A 79 11.24 12.73 -9.41
CA ASP A 79 9.96 13.25 -9.91
C ASP A 79 9.38 12.35 -11.01
N ARG A 80 10.22 11.90 -11.93
CA ARG A 80 9.80 10.95 -12.98
C ARG A 80 9.42 9.60 -12.39
N LEU A 81 10.20 9.13 -11.41
CA LEU A 81 9.92 7.91 -10.71
C LEU A 81 8.62 8.01 -9.89
N LEU A 82 8.33 9.17 -9.29
CA LEU A 82 7.08 9.42 -8.58
C LEU A 82 5.87 9.33 -9.52
N ASN A 83 5.96 9.91 -10.72
CA ASN A 83 4.90 9.81 -11.72
C ASN A 83 4.69 8.34 -12.13
N LEU A 84 5.76 7.62 -12.39
CA LEU A 84 5.72 6.20 -12.78
C LEU A 84 5.12 5.33 -11.66
N SER A 85 5.57 5.51 -10.42
CA SER A 85 5.07 4.75 -9.27
C SER A 85 3.62 5.11 -8.92
N THR A 86 3.22 6.36 -9.14
CA THR A 86 1.83 6.79 -8.95
C THR A 86 0.90 6.14 -9.98
N ALA A 87 1.32 6.06 -11.24
CA ALA A 87 0.57 5.32 -12.26
C ALA A 87 0.48 3.82 -11.92
N ALA A 88 1.60 3.21 -11.53
CA ALA A 88 1.65 1.81 -11.13
C ALA A 88 0.75 1.50 -9.91
N SER A 89 0.74 2.36 -8.90
CA SER A 89 -0.08 2.17 -7.69
C SER A 89 -1.59 2.33 -7.93
N ARG A 90 -2.00 3.04 -8.98
CA ARG A 90 -3.41 3.11 -9.41
C ARG A 90 -3.87 1.83 -10.10
N LEU A 91 -2.99 1.21 -10.90
CA LEU A 91 -3.28 -0.04 -11.58
C LEU A 91 -3.22 -1.23 -10.64
N TYR A 92 -2.22 -1.22 -9.77
CA TYR A 92 -1.93 -2.29 -8.83
C TYR A 92 -1.60 -1.71 -7.44
N PRO A 93 -2.54 -1.76 -6.50
CA PRO A 93 -2.33 -1.26 -5.14
C PRO A 93 -1.44 -2.20 -4.30
N TYR A 94 -0.45 -2.85 -4.92
CA TYR A 94 0.46 -3.74 -4.22
C TYR A 94 1.46 -2.95 -3.36
N GLU A 95 1.90 -3.57 -2.27
CA GLU A 95 2.89 -2.96 -1.36
C GLU A 95 4.13 -2.46 -2.13
N GLU A 96 4.63 -3.23 -3.10
CA GLU A 96 5.79 -2.84 -3.92
C GLU A 96 5.62 -1.48 -4.59
N CYS A 97 4.46 -1.22 -5.21
CA CYS A 97 4.18 0.05 -5.90
C CYS A 97 4.02 1.20 -4.92
N GLN A 98 3.36 0.97 -3.80
CA GLN A 98 3.16 1.96 -2.75
C GLN A 98 4.49 2.33 -2.07
N MET A 99 5.33 1.35 -1.79
CA MET A 99 6.66 1.56 -1.23
C MET A 99 7.57 2.36 -2.17
N MET A 100 7.48 2.09 -3.48
CA MET A 100 8.20 2.84 -4.49
C MET A 100 7.79 4.32 -4.49
N LYS A 101 6.49 4.61 -4.41
CA LYS A 101 5.94 5.96 -4.31
C LYS A 101 6.40 6.66 -3.01
N LEU A 102 6.33 5.97 -1.89
CA LEU A 102 6.80 6.45 -0.59
C LEU A 102 8.28 6.82 -0.63
N ASP A 103 9.14 5.94 -1.14
CA ASP A 103 10.58 6.17 -1.27
C ASP A 103 10.88 7.44 -2.10
N CYS A 104 10.10 7.69 -3.18
CA CYS A 104 10.25 8.88 -4.00
C CYS A 104 9.90 10.15 -3.22
N LEU A 105 8.76 10.15 -2.52
CA LEU A 105 8.31 11.30 -1.73
C LEU A 105 9.31 11.64 -0.61
N ILE A 106 9.85 10.61 0.04
CA ILE A 106 10.90 10.79 1.06
C ILE A 106 12.17 11.38 0.45
N ALA A 107 12.62 10.88 -0.71
CA ALA A 107 13.81 11.40 -1.40
C ALA A 107 13.64 12.86 -1.84
N LEU A 108 12.43 13.24 -2.24
CA LEU A 108 12.03 14.61 -2.57
C LEU A 108 11.76 15.49 -1.34
N LYS A 109 11.89 14.96 -0.11
CA LYS A 109 11.57 15.63 1.15
C LYS A 109 10.11 16.08 1.28
N ARG A 110 9.20 15.46 0.54
CA ARG A 110 7.75 15.72 0.58
C ARG A 110 7.10 14.86 1.66
N TYR A 111 7.53 15.06 2.92
CA TYR A 111 7.20 14.17 4.03
C TYR A 111 5.71 14.17 4.40
N GLN A 112 5.01 15.29 4.24
CA GLN A 112 3.56 15.35 4.51
C GLN A 112 2.78 14.47 3.54
N GLU A 113 3.08 14.56 2.24
CA GLU A 113 2.44 13.72 1.22
C GLU A 113 2.81 12.24 1.40
N ALA A 114 4.06 11.96 1.77
CA ALA A 114 4.50 10.62 2.09
C ALA A 114 3.72 10.05 3.28
N MET A 115 3.43 10.86 4.30
CA MET A 115 2.63 10.45 5.45
C MET A 115 1.18 10.15 5.05
N GLU A 116 0.57 10.95 4.16
CA GLU A 116 -0.78 10.67 3.69
C GLU A 116 -0.86 9.35 2.90
N VAL A 117 0.13 9.09 2.02
CA VAL A 117 0.24 7.81 1.31
C VAL A 117 0.40 6.65 2.30
N TYR A 118 1.24 6.82 3.32
CA TYR A 118 1.45 5.81 4.35
C TYR A 118 0.16 5.48 5.11
N LYS A 119 -0.58 6.51 5.56
CA LYS A 119 -1.86 6.33 6.26
C LYS A 119 -2.86 5.56 5.40
N GLN A 120 -3.02 5.95 4.13
CA GLN A 120 -3.93 5.27 3.21
C GLN A 120 -3.57 3.79 3.04
N VAL A 121 -2.29 3.49 2.88
CA VAL A 121 -1.81 2.10 2.71
C VAL A 121 -2.04 1.29 3.98
N VAL A 122 -1.72 1.85 5.16
CA VAL A 122 -1.91 1.16 6.44
C VAL A 122 -3.39 0.87 6.69
N VAL A 123 -4.28 1.85 6.47
CA VAL A 123 -5.72 1.66 6.61
C VAL A 123 -6.20 0.55 5.68
N GLN A 124 -5.84 0.61 4.40
CA GLN A 124 -6.23 -0.39 3.41
C GLN A 124 -5.75 -1.80 3.79
N TYR A 125 -4.48 -1.98 4.14
CA TYR A 125 -3.95 -3.30 4.48
C TYR A 125 -4.49 -3.82 5.81
N PHE A 126 -4.68 -2.94 6.78
CA PHE A 126 -5.14 -3.33 8.11
C PHE A 126 -6.65 -3.59 8.13
N GLU A 127 -7.47 -2.72 7.54
CA GLU A 127 -8.92 -2.84 7.54
C GLU A 127 -9.41 -3.91 6.56
N GLU A 128 -8.79 -4.04 5.38
CA GLU A 128 -9.22 -5.00 4.36
C GLU A 128 -8.61 -6.39 4.53
N GLN A 129 -7.37 -6.49 5.03
CA GLN A 129 -6.63 -7.75 5.07
C GLN A 129 -6.25 -8.19 6.49
N GLY A 130 -6.48 -7.37 7.50
CA GLY A 130 -6.09 -7.65 8.88
C GLY A 130 -4.56 -7.78 9.09
N LEU A 131 -3.75 -7.32 8.13
CA LEU A 131 -2.30 -7.46 8.18
C LEU A 131 -1.65 -6.22 8.79
N PRO A 132 -0.73 -6.38 9.75
CA PRO A 132 0.03 -5.25 10.28
C PRO A 132 0.97 -4.69 9.20
N PRO A 133 1.36 -3.40 9.29
CA PRO A 133 2.37 -2.82 8.42
C PRO A 133 3.67 -3.63 8.45
N SER A 134 4.28 -3.85 7.29
CA SER A 134 5.58 -4.53 7.22
C SER A 134 6.68 -3.73 7.95
N GLU A 135 7.73 -4.39 8.41
CA GLU A 135 8.86 -3.71 9.07
C GLU A 135 9.47 -2.63 8.16
N THR A 136 9.49 -2.86 6.86
CA THR A 136 9.93 -1.87 5.88
C THR A 136 9.04 -0.63 5.86
N MET A 137 7.73 -0.77 5.99
CA MET A 137 6.80 0.35 6.11
C MET A 137 7.00 1.12 7.43
N LEU A 138 7.18 0.40 8.54
CA LEU A 138 7.43 1.00 9.85
C LEU A 138 8.74 1.82 9.86
N GLN A 139 9.79 1.34 9.20
CA GLN A 139 11.05 2.08 9.06
C GLN A 139 10.85 3.41 8.31
N ARG A 140 10.06 3.42 7.21
CA ARG A 140 9.73 4.66 6.49
C ARG A 140 8.91 5.61 7.35
N PHE A 141 7.96 5.08 8.09
CA PHE A 141 7.18 5.89 9.03
C PHE A 141 8.08 6.60 10.06
N ARG A 142 8.99 5.87 10.71
CA ARG A 142 9.94 6.45 11.67
C ARG A 142 10.79 7.55 11.06
N LEU A 143 11.25 7.33 9.81
CA LEU A 143 12.05 8.32 9.08
C LEU A 143 11.23 9.58 8.76
N MET A 144 10.00 9.44 8.30
CA MET A 144 9.12 10.56 7.96
C MET A 144 8.68 11.33 9.21
N SER A 145 8.24 10.64 10.24
CA SER A 145 7.73 11.25 11.48
C SER A 145 8.78 12.10 12.18
N GLY A 146 10.06 11.71 12.12
CA GLY A 146 11.17 12.50 12.65
C GLY A 146 11.47 13.77 11.85
N GLN A 147 10.97 13.91 10.62
CA GLN A 147 11.22 15.06 9.75
C GLN A 147 10.02 16.03 9.65
N ILE A 148 8.84 15.58 10.05
CA ILE A 148 7.64 16.43 10.02
C ILE A 148 7.64 17.37 11.21
N ARG A 149 7.62 18.66 10.94
CA ARG A 149 7.36 19.69 11.97
C ARG A 149 5.86 19.88 12.08
N TYR A 150 5.29 19.45 13.19
CA TYR A 150 3.88 19.67 13.47
C TYR A 150 3.65 21.14 13.84
N THR A 151 2.75 21.79 13.11
CA THR A 151 2.25 23.12 13.47
C THR A 151 1.25 23.03 14.63
N SER A 152 1.01 24.14 15.32
CA SER A 152 0.01 24.19 16.41
C SER A 152 -1.38 23.74 15.95
N ASP A 153 -1.75 24.05 14.70
CA ASP A 153 -3.04 23.67 14.15
C ASP A 153 -3.11 22.18 13.85
N MET A 154 -2.04 21.60 13.30
CA MET A 154 -1.96 20.15 13.09
C MET A 154 -2.04 19.37 14.42
N LEU A 155 -1.47 19.90 15.50
CA LEU A 155 -1.56 19.26 16.82
C LEU A 155 -2.99 19.31 17.36
N LYS A 156 -3.72 20.41 17.14
CA LYS A 156 -5.14 20.51 17.49
C LYS A 156 -6.01 19.53 16.69
N ASP A 157 -5.73 19.37 15.40
CA ASP A 157 -6.45 18.41 14.56
C ASP A 157 -6.19 16.97 15.02
N ILE A 158 -4.96 16.66 15.39
CA ILE A 158 -4.60 15.35 15.98
C ILE A 158 -5.36 15.17 17.31
N GLU A 159 -5.32 16.18 18.19
CA GLU A 159 -6.04 16.12 19.47
C GLU A 159 -7.54 15.92 19.28
N ASN A 160 -8.16 16.63 18.33
CA ASN A 160 -9.57 16.47 18.02
C ASN A 160 -9.89 15.09 17.41
N THR A 161 -8.97 14.51 16.65
CA THR A 161 -9.13 13.16 16.09
C THR A 161 -9.00 12.08 17.17
N LEU A 162 -8.18 12.33 18.19
CA LEU A 162 -8.00 11.41 19.31
C LEU A 162 -9.12 11.47 20.34
N LYS A 163 -9.92 12.57 20.37
CA LYS A 163 -11.11 12.66 21.22
C LYS A 163 -12.19 11.78 20.63
N GLU A 164 -12.77 10.92 21.43
CA GLU A 164 -13.97 10.18 21.05
C GLU A 164 -15.09 11.18 20.69
N ARG A 165 -15.64 11.04 19.49
CA ARG A 165 -16.69 11.94 18.99
C ARG A 165 -18.04 11.72 19.66
N GLU A 166 -18.25 10.54 20.25
CA GLU A 166 -19.45 10.19 21.00
C GLU A 166 -19.02 9.43 22.26
N GLU A 167 -19.59 9.79 23.41
CA GLU A 167 -19.48 8.98 24.62
C GLU A 167 -20.25 7.68 24.40
N THR A 168 -19.63 6.68 23.81
CA THR A 168 -20.20 5.34 23.71
C THR A 168 -20.18 4.71 25.09
N GLN A 169 -21.37 4.62 25.71
CA GLN A 169 -21.52 3.86 26.95
C GLN A 169 -21.34 2.36 26.62
N GLY A 170 -20.33 1.75 27.21
CA GLY A 170 -20.07 0.31 27.04
C GLY A 170 -18.60 -0.03 26.85
N PRO A 171 -18.31 -1.33 26.65
CA PRO A 171 -16.95 -1.80 26.42
C PRO A 171 -16.39 -1.25 25.09
N TYR A 172 -15.15 -0.83 25.09
CA TYR A 172 -14.45 -0.44 23.88
C TYR A 172 -14.10 -1.68 23.04
N TYR A 173 -14.61 -1.73 21.82
CA TYR A 173 -14.25 -2.79 20.88
C TYR A 173 -12.92 -2.42 20.19
N SER A 174 -11.95 -3.31 20.27
CA SER A 174 -10.68 -3.14 19.57
C SER A 174 -10.28 -4.42 18.82
N THR A 175 -9.55 -4.24 17.73
CA THR A 175 -8.92 -5.38 17.06
C THR A 175 -7.82 -5.97 17.92
N TYR A 176 -7.47 -7.25 17.70
CA TYR A 176 -6.44 -7.91 18.50
C TYR A 176 -5.08 -7.17 18.52
N PRO A 177 -4.55 -6.63 17.42
CA PRO A 177 -3.33 -5.82 17.46
C PRO A 177 -3.45 -4.55 18.31
N SER A 178 -4.57 -3.82 18.17
CA SER A 178 -4.83 -2.62 18.98
C SER A 178 -4.98 -2.97 20.47
N PHE A 179 -5.59 -4.12 20.77
CA PHE A 179 -5.67 -4.66 22.12
C PHE A 179 -4.29 -4.94 22.71
N ILE A 180 -3.36 -5.54 21.94
CA ILE A 180 -1.98 -5.78 22.40
C ILE A 180 -1.28 -4.48 22.76
N ASP A 181 -1.41 -3.45 21.95
CA ASP A 181 -0.77 -2.15 22.22
C ASP A 181 -1.40 -1.46 23.43
N SER A 182 -2.72 -1.51 23.58
CA SER A 182 -3.43 -1.01 24.75
C SER A 182 -3.04 -1.78 26.02
N TYR A 183 -2.94 -3.12 25.93
CA TYR A 183 -2.47 -3.95 27.03
C TYR A 183 -1.06 -3.57 27.48
N ARG A 184 -0.13 -3.40 26.53
CA ARG A 184 1.25 -2.98 26.83
C ARG A 184 1.31 -1.60 27.49
N LEU A 185 0.45 -0.68 27.04
CA LEU A 185 0.34 0.66 27.63
C LEU A 185 -0.16 0.58 29.07
N VAL A 186 -1.26 -0.15 29.32
CA VAL A 186 -1.84 -0.34 30.64
C VAL A 186 -0.84 -1.03 31.58
N SER A 187 -0.12 -2.07 31.11
CA SER A 187 0.92 -2.74 31.89
C SER A 187 2.01 -1.78 32.36
N ARG A 188 2.53 -0.93 31.44
CA ARG A 188 3.52 0.08 31.80
C ARG A 188 2.98 1.16 32.76
N MET A 189 1.70 1.52 32.61
CA MET A 189 1.04 2.44 33.53
C MET A 189 0.88 1.81 34.92
N ALA A 190 0.46 0.53 34.99
CA ALA A 190 0.34 -0.20 36.24
C ALA A 190 1.67 -0.27 37.01
N GLU A 191 2.78 -0.56 36.30
CA GLU A 191 4.12 -0.54 36.89
C GLU A 191 4.52 0.85 37.44
N ARG A 192 4.21 1.93 36.70
CA ARG A 192 4.59 3.29 37.11
C ARG A 192 3.75 3.87 38.24
N PHE A 193 2.45 3.55 38.22
CA PHE A 193 1.47 4.12 39.15
C PHE A 193 1.03 3.14 40.23
N SER A 194 1.59 1.92 40.26
CA SER A 194 1.33 0.89 41.24
C SER A 194 -0.16 0.56 41.40
N PHE A 195 -0.90 0.44 40.28
CA PHE A 195 -2.27 -0.05 40.30
C PHE A 195 -2.34 -1.48 39.73
N GLU A 196 -3.33 -2.24 40.20
CA GLU A 196 -3.58 -3.58 39.71
C GLU A 196 -4.66 -3.58 38.62
N TYR A 197 -4.53 -4.49 37.66
CA TYR A 197 -5.53 -4.74 36.62
C TYR A 197 -5.69 -6.25 36.40
N THR A 198 -6.84 -6.66 35.90
CA THR A 198 -7.14 -8.06 35.61
C THR A 198 -7.52 -8.24 34.16
N LEU A 199 -6.90 -9.21 33.51
CA LEU A 199 -7.24 -9.62 32.15
C LEU A 199 -8.19 -10.79 32.19
N PHE A 200 -9.37 -10.64 31.56
CA PHE A 200 -10.33 -11.73 31.41
C PHE A 200 -10.29 -12.25 29.97
N CYS A 201 -10.25 -13.56 29.81
CA CYS A 201 -10.45 -14.22 28.53
C CYS A 201 -11.77 -15.03 28.63
N ILE A 202 -12.72 -14.68 27.75
CA ILE A 202 -14.04 -15.33 27.73
C ILE A 202 -14.17 -16.06 26.39
N THR A 203 -14.44 -17.36 26.47
CA THR A 203 -14.69 -18.21 25.31
C THR A 203 -16.15 -18.59 25.28
N LEU A 204 -16.83 -18.33 24.18
CA LEU A 204 -18.21 -18.73 23.99
C LEU A 204 -18.23 -20.16 23.42
N VAL A 205 -18.99 -21.02 24.10
CA VAL A 205 -19.16 -22.41 23.70
C VAL A 205 -20.64 -22.73 23.56
N ASP A 206 -20.98 -23.70 22.74
CA ASP A 206 -22.32 -24.24 22.65
C ASP A 206 -22.68 -25.11 23.92
N GLY A 207 -23.92 -25.57 24.01
CA GLY A 207 -24.36 -26.41 25.12
C GLY A 207 -23.66 -27.78 25.22
N LYS A 208 -22.78 -28.11 24.27
CA LYS A 208 -21.94 -29.34 24.26
C LYS A 208 -20.45 -29.02 24.49
N GLY A 209 -20.11 -27.77 24.72
CA GLY A 209 -18.73 -27.33 24.96
C GLY A 209 -17.87 -27.11 23.69
N ALA A 210 -18.48 -27.14 22.49
CA ALA A 210 -17.77 -26.79 21.26
C ALA A 210 -17.72 -25.26 21.08
N LEU A 211 -16.60 -24.76 20.51
CA LEU A 211 -16.42 -23.34 20.20
C LEU A 211 -17.52 -22.87 19.25
N LEU A 212 -18.17 -21.75 19.58
CA LEU A 212 -19.05 -21.06 18.63
C LEU A 212 -18.14 -20.32 17.64
N GLU A 213 -18.15 -20.73 16.37
CA GLU A 213 -17.54 -19.96 15.31
C GLU A 213 -18.40 -18.70 15.07
N GLY A 214 -17.80 -17.53 15.23
CA GLY A 214 -18.47 -16.26 14.94
C GLY A 214 -18.72 -16.09 13.45
N GLU A 215 -19.89 -15.59 13.08
CA GLU A 215 -20.17 -15.09 11.73
C GLU A 215 -19.37 -13.81 11.43
#